data_70272c6b8705cd60016839091e4dfbcc
#
_entry.id   70272c6b8705cd60016839091e4dfbcc
#
_cell.length_a   1.000
_cell.length_b   1.000
_cell.length_c   1.000
_cell.angle_alpha   90.00
_cell.angle_beta   90.00
_cell.angle_gamma   90.00
#
_symmetry.space_group_name_H-M   'P 1'
#
loop_
_entity.id
_entity.type
_entity.pdbx_description
1 polymer ?
#
loop_
_entity_poly.entity_id
_entity_poly.type
_entity_poly.pdbx_seq_one_letter_code
_entity_poly.pdbx_strand_id
1 'polypeptide(L)'
;MQYSQVYRRSITDPEAFWAECANDIPWYTVPRNILSKDANNVSRWFADGTLNTCFCAIDYHVEQGRGDQTALIFDSPVTNTVARYSYAELMDWTARVAGGLLELGVGKGDVVIIYMPMVPETVVAMLACARIGAVHSVVFGGFAADELAMRIDDSAPKVVLAATCGIEADRVIPYQPLLNGALELACHKPAHVVMLERPQVPAQLTAPRDLDWASWAAAAKPAACVPVAATDPLYILYTVSYTHLRAHETADNL
;
A
#
# COMPACT_ATOMS: atom_id res chain seq x y z
N MET A 1 8.70 4.23 31.56
CA MET A 1 8.16 5.62 31.63
C MET A 1 6.64 5.55 31.62
N GLN A 2 5.93 6.37 32.42
CA GLN A 2 4.46 6.37 32.40
C GLN A 2 3.96 7.12 31.15
N TYR A 3 2.80 6.71 30.60
CA TYR A 3 2.20 7.31 29.39
C TYR A 3 2.12 8.85 29.47
N SER A 4 1.64 9.37 30.60
CA SER A 4 1.50 10.83 30.81
C SER A 4 2.84 11.61 30.70
N GLN A 5 3.95 10.98 31.08
CA GLN A 5 5.28 11.58 30.97
C GLN A 5 5.75 11.59 29.49
N VAL A 6 5.54 10.47 28.78
CA VAL A 6 5.87 10.35 27.35
C VAL A 6 5.06 11.36 26.54
N TYR A 7 3.75 11.39 26.75
CA TYR A 7 2.84 12.35 26.10
C TYR A 7 3.25 13.79 26.35
N ARG A 8 3.48 14.16 27.61
CA ARG A 8 3.91 15.53 27.95
C ARG A 8 5.19 15.92 27.21
N ARG A 9 6.19 15.01 27.20
CA ARG A 9 7.46 15.26 26.53
C ARG A 9 7.27 15.44 25.02
N SER A 10 6.43 14.65 24.37
CA SER A 10 6.17 14.75 22.93
C SER A 10 5.52 16.08 22.51
N ILE A 11 4.87 16.79 23.45
CA ILE A 11 4.24 18.10 23.19
C ILE A 11 5.18 19.26 23.58
N THR A 12 5.90 19.13 24.71
CA THR A 12 6.71 20.24 25.23
C THR A 12 8.04 20.40 24.52
N ASP A 13 8.59 19.31 24.00
CA ASP A 13 9.83 19.28 23.24
C ASP A 13 9.74 18.25 22.11
N PRO A 14 8.93 18.54 21.07
CA PRO A 14 8.64 17.57 20.00
C PRO A 14 9.89 17.23 19.18
N GLU A 15 10.78 18.20 18.91
CA GLU A 15 11.96 17.92 18.09
C GLU A 15 12.91 16.94 18.78
N ALA A 16 13.25 17.17 20.05
CA ALA A 16 14.11 16.25 20.79
C ALA A 16 13.44 14.88 21.01
N PHE A 17 12.13 14.87 21.27
CA PHE A 17 11.37 13.63 21.42
C PHE A 17 11.40 12.77 20.15
N TRP A 18 11.07 13.36 18.98
CA TRP A 18 11.03 12.64 17.73
C TRP A 18 12.43 12.34 17.17
N ALA A 19 13.45 13.16 17.50
CA ALA A 19 14.84 12.82 17.20
C ALA A 19 15.28 11.51 17.89
N GLU A 20 14.89 11.34 19.16
CA GLU A 20 15.17 10.10 19.89
C GLU A 20 14.41 8.90 19.29
N CYS A 21 13.12 9.05 18.99
CA CYS A 21 12.33 8.00 18.35
C CYS A 21 12.87 7.62 16.96
N ALA A 22 13.41 8.57 16.21
CA ALA A 22 14.00 8.33 14.90
C ALA A 22 15.23 7.40 14.93
N ASN A 23 15.91 7.25 16.06
CA ASN A 23 17.05 6.32 16.20
C ASN A 23 16.62 4.84 16.07
N ASP A 24 15.36 4.52 16.30
CA ASP A 24 14.84 3.15 16.18
C ASP A 24 14.47 2.79 14.73
N ILE A 25 14.52 3.75 13.80
CA ILE A 25 14.19 3.56 12.39
C ILE A 25 15.46 3.21 11.60
N PRO A 26 15.45 2.16 10.76
CA PRO A 26 16.59 1.81 9.90
C PRO A 26 16.66 2.72 8.66
N TRP A 27 17.20 3.93 8.85
CA TRP A 27 17.40 4.91 7.79
C TRP A 27 18.52 4.50 6.84
N TYR A 28 18.38 4.81 5.55
CA TYR A 28 19.52 4.87 4.62
C TYR A 28 20.33 6.15 4.84
N THR A 29 19.63 7.28 5.07
CA THR A 29 20.25 8.54 5.50
C THR A 29 19.53 9.04 6.74
N VAL A 30 20.21 9.07 7.86
CA VAL A 30 19.65 9.56 9.14
C VAL A 30 19.34 11.05 9.01
N PRO A 31 18.10 11.50 9.34
CA PRO A 31 17.72 12.89 9.25
C PRO A 31 18.48 13.75 10.29
N ARG A 32 18.88 14.94 9.88
CA ARG A 32 19.45 15.98 10.77
C ARG A 32 18.39 17.02 11.14
N ASN A 33 17.46 17.28 10.22
CA ASN A 33 16.35 18.19 10.41
C ASN A 33 15.09 17.40 10.81
N ILE A 34 14.77 17.43 12.09
CA ILE A 34 13.65 16.67 12.63
C ILE A 34 12.32 17.29 12.21
N LEU A 35 12.18 18.59 12.38
CA LEU A 35 11.01 19.36 11.97
C LEU A 35 11.48 20.62 11.22
N SER A 36 10.97 20.82 10.03
CA SER A 36 11.24 21.99 9.20
C SER A 36 9.97 22.50 8.55
N LYS A 37 10.05 23.64 7.89
CA LYS A 37 8.96 24.16 7.07
C LYS A 37 9.39 24.26 5.62
N ASP A 38 8.50 23.89 4.71
CA ASP A 38 8.73 24.08 3.28
C ASP A 38 8.44 25.53 2.84
N ALA A 39 8.60 25.80 1.54
CA ALA A 39 8.37 27.13 0.95
C ALA A 39 6.94 27.67 1.16
N ASN A 40 5.98 26.78 1.38
CA ASN A 40 4.58 27.11 1.63
C ASN A 40 4.23 27.19 3.13
N ASN A 41 5.26 27.18 4.01
CA ASN A 41 5.12 27.19 5.47
C ASN A 41 4.42 25.92 6.03
N VAL A 42 4.39 24.82 5.26
CA VAL A 42 3.89 23.53 5.71
C VAL A 42 4.97 22.79 6.47
N SER A 43 4.62 22.24 7.63
CA SER A 43 5.54 21.46 8.46
C SER A 43 5.94 20.17 7.76
N ARG A 44 7.26 19.86 7.76
CA ARG A 44 7.86 18.66 7.21
C ARG A 44 8.69 17.96 8.28
N TRP A 45 8.38 16.71 8.53
CA TRP A 45 9.14 15.85 9.43
C TRP A 45 10.25 15.15 8.66
N PHE A 46 11.47 15.10 9.23
CA PHE A 46 12.60 14.32 8.72
C PHE A 46 12.96 14.62 7.26
N ALA A 47 12.87 15.89 6.84
CA ALA A 47 12.87 16.28 5.43
C ALA A 47 14.14 15.89 4.65
N ASP A 48 15.28 15.74 5.33
CA ASP A 48 16.57 15.32 4.77
C ASP A 48 16.91 13.85 5.01
N GLY A 49 15.98 13.09 5.60
CA GLY A 49 16.11 11.64 5.79
C GLY A 49 15.71 10.84 4.56
N THR A 50 16.33 9.67 4.38
CA THR A 50 15.92 8.68 3.36
C THR A 50 15.73 7.32 4.00
N LEU A 51 14.65 6.63 3.62
CA LEU A 51 14.31 5.29 4.09
C LEU A 51 13.56 4.54 3.00
N ASN A 52 13.11 3.33 3.31
CA ASN A 52 12.11 2.61 2.52
C ASN A 52 11.16 1.89 3.47
N THR A 53 9.87 2.15 3.34
CA THR A 53 8.86 1.58 4.25
C THR A 53 8.81 0.06 4.17
N CYS A 54 8.98 -0.54 2.98
CA CYS A 54 9.04 -2.00 2.83
C CYS A 54 10.27 -2.57 3.50
N PHE A 55 11.45 -1.95 3.32
CA PHE A 55 12.68 -2.35 4.01
C PHE A 55 12.50 -2.34 5.53
N CYS A 56 11.99 -1.24 6.07
CA CYS A 56 11.75 -1.11 7.50
C CYS A 56 10.78 -2.17 8.04
N ALA A 57 9.73 -2.50 7.25
CA ALA A 57 8.69 -3.43 7.67
C ALA A 57 9.06 -4.91 7.52
N ILE A 58 9.95 -5.25 6.58
CA ILE A 58 10.24 -6.64 6.23
C ILE A 58 11.75 -6.95 6.22
N ASP A 59 12.50 -6.37 5.27
CA ASP A 59 13.89 -6.76 4.99
C ASP A 59 14.78 -6.59 6.21
N TYR A 60 14.63 -5.47 6.92
CA TYR A 60 15.34 -5.21 8.18
C TYR A 60 15.15 -6.33 9.21
N HIS A 61 13.95 -6.89 9.30
CA HIS A 61 13.67 -7.98 10.24
C HIS A 61 14.33 -9.28 9.82
N VAL A 62 14.42 -9.56 8.52
CA VAL A 62 15.17 -10.70 8.00
C VAL A 62 16.67 -10.54 8.29
N GLU A 63 17.23 -9.35 8.05
CA GLU A 63 18.64 -9.02 8.36
C GLU A 63 18.96 -9.13 9.85
N GLN A 64 17.98 -8.86 10.72
CA GLN A 64 18.11 -9.03 12.17
C GLN A 64 17.89 -10.48 12.65
N GLY A 65 17.88 -11.48 11.73
CA GLY A 65 17.74 -12.89 12.06
C GLY A 65 16.32 -13.33 12.45
N ARG A 66 15.29 -12.53 12.10
CA ARG A 66 13.88 -12.84 12.38
C ARG A 66 13.16 -13.43 11.16
N GLY A 67 13.90 -13.92 10.16
CA GLY A 67 13.33 -14.42 8.91
C GLY A 67 12.25 -15.49 9.08
N ASP A 68 12.42 -16.41 10.03
CA ASP A 68 11.48 -17.50 10.29
C ASP A 68 10.29 -17.11 11.19
N GLN A 69 10.29 -15.90 11.75
CA GLN A 69 9.17 -15.43 12.57
C GLN A 69 7.97 -15.12 11.68
N THR A 70 6.77 -15.37 12.21
CA THR A 70 5.52 -15.02 11.53
C THR A 70 5.41 -13.49 11.42
N ALA A 71 5.34 -12.98 10.19
CA ALA A 71 5.18 -11.58 9.86
C ALA A 71 3.71 -11.21 9.56
N LEU A 72 2.97 -12.12 8.92
CA LEU A 72 1.58 -11.91 8.53
C LEU A 72 0.73 -13.14 8.90
N ILE A 73 -0.40 -12.89 9.54
CA ILE A 73 -1.44 -13.90 9.78
C ILE A 73 -2.67 -13.47 9.00
N PHE A 74 -3.11 -14.33 8.09
CA PHE A 74 -4.39 -14.19 7.41
C PHE A 74 -5.38 -15.16 8.06
N ASP A 75 -6.45 -14.61 8.59
CA ASP A 75 -7.56 -15.37 9.19
C ASP A 75 -8.86 -14.91 8.56
N SER A 76 -9.48 -15.79 7.78
CA SER A 76 -10.70 -15.48 7.02
C SER A 76 -11.81 -16.46 7.38
N PRO A 77 -12.74 -16.07 8.24
CA PRO A 77 -13.89 -16.91 8.58
C PRO A 77 -14.80 -17.17 7.38
N VAL A 78 -14.88 -16.25 6.42
CA VAL A 78 -15.74 -16.44 5.23
C VAL A 78 -15.22 -17.50 4.26
N THR A 79 -13.91 -17.77 4.27
CA THR A 79 -13.30 -18.85 3.47
C THR A 79 -12.84 -20.02 4.33
N ASN A 80 -13.02 -19.93 5.66
CA ASN A 80 -12.50 -20.89 6.63
C ASN A 80 -11.00 -21.19 6.41
N THR A 81 -10.22 -20.13 6.18
CA THR A 81 -8.78 -20.22 5.86
C THR A 81 -7.97 -19.48 6.91
N VAL A 82 -6.97 -20.16 7.45
CA VAL A 82 -5.92 -19.54 8.28
C VAL A 82 -4.58 -19.81 7.63
N ALA A 83 -3.84 -18.75 7.31
CA ALA A 83 -2.49 -18.85 6.75
C ALA A 83 -1.51 -17.98 7.55
N ARG A 84 -0.25 -18.40 7.59
CA ARG A 84 0.82 -17.67 8.26
C ARG A 84 1.99 -17.55 7.29
N TYR A 85 2.55 -16.36 7.23
CA TYR A 85 3.70 -16.06 6.39
C TYR A 85 4.81 -15.53 7.26
N SER A 86 6.01 -16.09 7.13
CA SER A 86 7.22 -15.60 7.78
C SER A 86 7.72 -14.31 7.13
N TYR A 87 8.64 -13.59 7.79
CA TYR A 87 9.29 -12.42 7.19
C TYR A 87 10.04 -12.79 5.91
N ALA A 88 10.72 -13.92 5.85
CA ALA A 88 11.46 -14.36 4.68
C ALA A 88 10.52 -14.66 3.49
N GLU A 89 9.42 -15.37 3.73
CA GLU A 89 8.41 -15.65 2.69
C GLU A 89 7.77 -14.37 2.18
N LEU A 90 7.39 -13.46 3.09
CA LEU A 90 6.78 -12.18 2.73
C LEU A 90 7.76 -11.29 1.95
N MET A 91 9.05 -11.32 2.30
CA MET A 91 10.12 -10.60 1.59
C MET A 91 10.27 -11.09 0.14
N ASP A 92 10.38 -12.42 -0.08
CA ASP A 92 10.52 -12.97 -1.43
C ASP A 92 9.29 -12.65 -2.29
N TRP A 93 8.11 -12.86 -1.73
CA TRP A 93 6.86 -12.59 -2.45
C TRP A 93 6.72 -11.12 -2.82
N THR A 94 6.95 -10.22 -1.87
CA THR A 94 6.90 -8.77 -2.10
C THR A 94 7.95 -8.32 -3.12
N ALA A 95 9.17 -8.88 -3.06
CA ALA A 95 10.24 -8.55 -3.99
C ALA A 95 9.90 -8.98 -5.44
N ARG A 96 9.25 -10.13 -5.64
CA ARG A 96 8.79 -10.59 -6.96
C ARG A 96 7.68 -9.70 -7.52
N VAL A 97 6.65 -9.40 -6.72
CA VAL A 97 5.56 -8.49 -7.13
C VAL A 97 6.11 -7.11 -7.48
N ALA A 98 7.06 -6.59 -6.70
CA ALA A 98 7.75 -5.34 -6.99
C ALA A 98 8.53 -5.39 -8.32
N GLY A 99 9.22 -6.49 -8.58
CA GLY A 99 9.91 -6.72 -9.85
C GLY A 99 8.97 -6.76 -11.04
N GLY A 100 7.83 -7.45 -10.91
CA GLY A 100 6.80 -7.46 -11.93
C GLY A 100 6.23 -6.06 -12.21
N LEU A 101 6.05 -5.22 -11.18
CA LEU A 101 5.64 -3.82 -11.37
C LEU A 101 6.70 -3.02 -12.15
N LEU A 102 7.99 -3.20 -11.85
CA LEU A 102 9.09 -2.59 -12.64
C LEU A 102 9.06 -3.01 -14.10
N GLU A 103 8.81 -4.30 -14.39
CA GLU A 103 8.71 -4.82 -15.77
C GLU A 103 7.51 -4.21 -16.53
N LEU A 104 6.45 -3.82 -15.82
CA LEU A 104 5.30 -3.06 -16.37
C LEU A 104 5.56 -1.54 -16.45
N GLY A 105 6.80 -1.09 -16.17
CA GLY A 105 7.18 0.31 -16.27
C GLY A 105 6.77 1.18 -15.07
N VAL A 106 6.37 0.59 -13.95
CA VAL A 106 6.09 1.32 -12.71
C VAL A 106 7.40 1.64 -12.02
N GLY A 107 7.64 2.90 -11.67
CA GLY A 107 8.82 3.36 -10.94
C GLY A 107 8.47 4.29 -9.78
N LYS A 108 9.49 4.93 -9.23
CA LYS A 108 9.32 5.87 -8.12
C LYS A 108 8.37 7.02 -8.49
N GLY A 109 7.36 7.26 -7.65
CA GLY A 109 6.35 8.31 -7.82
C GLY A 109 5.18 7.93 -8.72
N ASP A 110 5.25 6.81 -9.46
CA ASP A 110 4.11 6.33 -10.24
C ASP A 110 3.02 5.75 -9.34
N VAL A 111 1.79 5.83 -9.80
CA VAL A 111 0.63 5.36 -9.02
C VAL A 111 0.20 3.97 -9.46
N VAL A 112 -0.15 3.14 -8.48
CA VAL A 112 -0.78 1.83 -8.64
C VAL A 112 -2.08 1.80 -7.83
N ILE A 113 -3.20 1.49 -8.47
CA ILE A 113 -4.46 1.22 -7.75
C ILE A 113 -4.49 -0.26 -7.34
N ILE A 114 -4.93 -0.51 -6.11
CA ILE A 114 -5.16 -1.85 -5.57
C ILE A 114 -6.65 -1.99 -5.28
N TYR A 115 -7.37 -2.70 -6.15
CA TYR A 115 -8.80 -2.97 -6.07
C TYR A 115 -9.03 -4.43 -5.71
N MET A 116 -8.75 -4.77 -4.46
CA MET A 116 -8.77 -6.12 -3.92
C MET A 116 -9.52 -6.20 -2.60
N PRO A 117 -10.05 -7.36 -2.21
CA PRO A 117 -10.54 -7.60 -0.85
C PRO A 117 -9.37 -7.73 0.12
N MET A 118 -9.67 -7.93 1.41
CA MET A 118 -8.66 -8.17 2.45
C MET A 118 -8.08 -9.58 2.32
N VAL A 119 -7.11 -9.72 1.42
CA VAL A 119 -6.33 -10.95 1.17
C VAL A 119 -4.83 -10.66 1.33
N PRO A 120 -3.98 -11.68 1.55
CA PRO A 120 -2.54 -11.46 1.71
C PRO A 120 -1.89 -10.70 0.55
N GLU A 121 -2.36 -10.94 -0.67
CA GLU A 121 -1.90 -10.27 -1.89
C GLU A 121 -2.08 -8.75 -1.83
N THR A 122 -3.10 -8.25 -1.12
CA THR A 122 -3.30 -6.81 -0.91
C THR A 122 -2.16 -6.20 -0.11
N VAL A 123 -1.72 -6.87 0.96
CA VAL A 123 -0.58 -6.44 1.78
C VAL A 123 0.72 -6.49 0.97
N VAL A 124 0.92 -7.58 0.22
CA VAL A 124 2.08 -7.73 -0.68
C VAL A 124 2.11 -6.63 -1.74
N ALA A 125 0.96 -6.29 -2.35
CA ALA A 125 0.86 -5.22 -3.34
C ALA A 125 1.24 -3.85 -2.77
N MET A 126 0.74 -3.51 -1.57
CA MET A 126 1.09 -2.26 -0.87
C MET A 126 2.60 -2.17 -0.61
N LEU A 127 3.18 -3.24 -0.07
CA LEU A 127 4.60 -3.31 0.26
C LEU A 127 5.48 -3.34 -1.00
N ALA A 128 5.03 -3.98 -2.08
CA ALA A 128 5.73 -3.97 -3.36
C ALA A 128 5.81 -2.57 -3.99
N CYS A 129 4.73 -1.79 -3.92
CA CYS A 129 4.76 -0.38 -4.32
C CYS A 129 5.76 0.41 -3.47
N ALA A 130 5.68 0.28 -2.13
CA ALA A 130 6.61 0.94 -1.23
C ALA A 130 8.07 0.55 -1.50
N ARG A 131 8.34 -0.72 -1.86
CA ARG A 131 9.65 -1.27 -2.16
C ARG A 131 10.36 -0.52 -3.29
N ILE A 132 9.63 -0.17 -4.35
CA ILE A 132 10.15 0.54 -5.52
C ILE A 132 9.89 2.05 -5.49
N GLY A 133 9.36 2.58 -4.38
CA GLY A 133 9.02 4.00 -4.24
C GLY A 133 7.81 4.45 -5.06
N ALA A 134 6.98 3.52 -5.52
CA ALA A 134 5.70 3.82 -6.15
C ALA A 134 4.65 4.17 -5.09
N VAL A 135 3.64 4.92 -5.51
CA VAL A 135 2.52 5.36 -4.67
C VAL A 135 1.35 4.39 -4.86
N HIS A 136 0.86 3.78 -3.80
CA HIS A 136 -0.31 2.92 -3.91
C HIS A 136 -1.60 3.64 -3.48
N SER A 137 -2.72 3.27 -4.11
CA SER A 137 -4.05 3.68 -3.68
C SER A 137 -4.92 2.44 -3.51
N VAL A 138 -5.23 2.11 -2.26
CA VAL A 138 -6.13 0.98 -1.96
C VAL A 138 -7.56 1.49 -2.08
N VAL A 139 -8.31 0.88 -3.00
CA VAL A 139 -9.73 1.15 -3.20
C VAL A 139 -10.52 -0.01 -2.63
N PHE A 140 -11.52 0.30 -1.81
CA PHE A 140 -12.37 -0.71 -1.21
C PHE A 140 -13.04 -1.56 -2.30
N GLY A 141 -12.85 -2.88 -2.21
CA GLY A 141 -13.42 -3.82 -3.16
C GLY A 141 -14.94 -3.81 -3.10
N GLY A 142 -15.59 -3.78 -4.27
CA GLY A 142 -17.03 -3.69 -4.38
C GLY A 142 -17.57 -2.27 -4.53
N PHE A 143 -16.71 -1.22 -4.58
CA PHE A 143 -17.15 0.10 -4.99
C PHE A 143 -17.73 0.08 -6.40
N ALA A 144 -18.76 0.91 -6.63
CA ALA A 144 -19.41 1.08 -7.92
C ALA A 144 -18.41 1.54 -9.01
N ALA A 145 -18.73 1.26 -10.27
CA ALA A 145 -17.83 1.53 -11.38
C ALA A 145 -17.48 3.02 -11.53
N ASP A 146 -18.42 3.91 -11.30
CA ASP A 146 -18.23 5.37 -11.34
C ASP A 146 -17.28 5.88 -10.24
N GLU A 147 -17.40 5.34 -9.04
CA GLU A 147 -16.52 5.65 -7.92
C GLU A 147 -15.06 5.20 -8.15
N LEU A 148 -14.88 4.05 -8.77
CA LEU A 148 -13.55 3.56 -9.16
C LEU A 148 -13.01 4.38 -10.35
N ALA A 149 -13.85 4.74 -11.33
CA ALA A 149 -13.46 5.55 -12.47
C ALA A 149 -12.94 6.93 -12.04
N MET A 150 -13.62 7.60 -11.10
CA MET A 150 -13.13 8.87 -10.55
C MET A 150 -11.74 8.76 -9.92
N ARG A 151 -11.46 7.67 -9.20
CA ARG A 151 -10.14 7.45 -8.60
C ARG A 151 -9.07 7.13 -9.64
N ILE A 152 -9.43 6.43 -10.71
CA ILE A 152 -8.55 6.19 -11.85
C ILE A 152 -8.21 7.53 -12.54
N ASP A 153 -9.18 8.40 -12.75
CA ASP A 153 -8.95 9.70 -13.40
C ASP A 153 -8.13 10.64 -12.52
N ASP A 154 -8.41 10.68 -11.22
CA ASP A 154 -7.72 11.57 -10.28
C ASP A 154 -6.25 11.15 -10.06
N SER A 155 -6.00 9.85 -9.88
CA SER A 155 -4.67 9.34 -9.54
C SER A 155 -3.83 8.93 -10.76
N ALA A 156 -4.43 8.80 -11.93
CA ALA A 156 -3.80 8.41 -13.19
C ALA A 156 -2.84 7.20 -13.07
N PRO A 157 -3.30 6.04 -12.57
CA PRO A 157 -2.44 4.89 -12.28
C PRO A 157 -1.87 4.28 -13.55
N LYS A 158 -0.62 3.81 -13.51
CA LYS A 158 -0.02 3.00 -14.59
C LYS A 158 -0.59 1.59 -14.62
N VAL A 159 -0.82 1.02 -13.43
CA VAL A 159 -1.28 -0.37 -13.25
C VAL A 159 -2.42 -0.40 -12.25
N VAL A 160 -3.39 -1.27 -12.51
CA VAL A 160 -4.41 -1.66 -11.53
C VAL A 160 -4.16 -3.12 -11.13
N LEU A 161 -3.97 -3.37 -9.85
CA LEU A 161 -3.94 -4.70 -9.25
C LEU A 161 -5.34 -4.99 -8.72
N ALA A 162 -6.00 -6.03 -9.22
CA ALA A 162 -7.39 -6.32 -8.88
C ALA A 162 -7.61 -7.79 -8.56
N ALA A 163 -8.70 -8.11 -7.86
CA ALA A 163 -9.17 -9.49 -7.68
C ALA A 163 -10.47 -9.71 -8.44
N THR A 164 -10.75 -10.97 -8.81
CA THR A 164 -11.99 -11.31 -9.53
C THR A 164 -13.25 -11.12 -8.69
N CYS A 165 -13.16 -11.28 -7.36
CA CYS A 165 -14.28 -11.09 -6.46
C CYS A 165 -13.88 -10.80 -5.01
N GLY A 166 -14.82 -10.23 -4.24
CA GLY A 166 -14.85 -10.23 -2.79
C GLY A 166 -15.90 -11.21 -2.25
N ILE A 167 -15.84 -11.48 -0.94
CA ILE A 167 -16.87 -12.25 -0.23
C ILE A 167 -17.32 -11.42 0.95
N GLU A 168 -18.60 -11.08 1.01
CA GLU A 168 -19.25 -10.38 2.10
C GLU A 168 -20.27 -11.29 2.76
N ALA A 169 -19.97 -11.70 3.99
CA ALA A 169 -20.74 -12.74 4.69
C ALA A 169 -20.84 -14.03 3.82
N ASP A 170 -22.00 -14.29 3.24
CA ASP A 170 -22.29 -15.44 2.39
C ASP A 170 -22.42 -15.10 0.88
N ARG A 171 -22.23 -13.82 0.51
CA ARG A 171 -22.36 -13.35 -0.88
C ARG A 171 -21.01 -13.19 -1.55
N VAL A 172 -20.87 -13.77 -2.73
CA VAL A 172 -19.76 -13.49 -3.65
C VAL A 172 -20.11 -12.26 -4.47
N ILE A 173 -19.25 -11.24 -4.42
CA ILE A 173 -19.40 -10.00 -5.17
C ILE A 173 -18.34 -9.98 -6.27
N PRO A 174 -18.74 -10.14 -7.55
CA PRO A 174 -17.82 -10.07 -8.67
C PRO A 174 -17.25 -8.64 -8.80
N TYR A 175 -15.91 -8.49 -8.72
CA TYR A 175 -15.25 -7.19 -8.88
C TYR A 175 -14.89 -6.88 -10.33
N GLN A 176 -14.62 -7.90 -11.13
CA GLN A 176 -14.20 -7.71 -12.52
C GLN A 176 -15.21 -6.95 -13.38
N PRO A 177 -16.54 -7.20 -13.32
CA PRO A 177 -17.53 -6.39 -14.04
C PRO A 177 -17.51 -4.91 -13.62
N LEU A 178 -17.34 -4.62 -12.32
CA LEU A 178 -17.23 -3.26 -11.79
C LEU A 178 -15.97 -2.56 -12.29
N LEU A 179 -14.84 -3.27 -12.28
CA LEU A 179 -13.58 -2.78 -12.82
C LEU A 179 -13.69 -2.48 -14.33
N ASN A 180 -14.26 -3.40 -15.11
CA ASN A 180 -14.43 -3.20 -16.53
C ASN A 180 -15.31 -1.97 -16.82
N GLY A 181 -16.42 -1.82 -16.10
CA GLY A 181 -17.25 -0.61 -16.19
C GLY A 181 -16.50 0.67 -15.82
N ALA A 182 -15.68 0.63 -14.78
CA ALA A 182 -14.84 1.76 -14.39
C ALA A 182 -13.81 2.11 -15.48
N LEU A 183 -13.17 1.11 -16.08
CA LEU A 183 -12.21 1.30 -17.16
C LEU A 183 -12.86 1.83 -18.45
N GLU A 184 -14.15 1.56 -18.68
CA GLU A 184 -14.91 2.16 -19.77
C GLU A 184 -15.22 3.64 -19.51
N LEU A 185 -15.66 3.96 -18.29
CA LEU A 185 -16.05 5.30 -17.86
C LEU A 185 -14.87 6.27 -17.71
N ALA A 186 -13.77 5.82 -17.12
CA ALA A 186 -12.61 6.66 -16.85
C ALA A 186 -12.00 7.24 -18.13
N CYS A 187 -11.55 8.50 -18.08
CA CYS A 187 -10.80 9.15 -19.16
C CYS A 187 -9.38 8.58 -19.25
N HIS A 188 -8.71 8.44 -18.10
CA HIS A 188 -7.41 7.80 -18.01
C HIS A 188 -7.54 6.29 -18.18
N LYS A 189 -6.64 5.70 -18.99
CA LYS A 189 -6.61 4.25 -19.23
C LYS A 189 -5.31 3.67 -18.70
N PRO A 190 -5.32 2.92 -17.59
CA PRO A 190 -4.16 2.18 -17.11
C PRO A 190 -3.63 1.25 -18.21
N ALA A 191 -2.30 1.20 -18.37
CA ALA A 191 -1.69 0.35 -19.39
C ALA A 191 -1.92 -1.14 -19.12
N HIS A 192 -1.98 -1.54 -17.85
CA HIS A 192 -2.10 -2.92 -17.44
C HIS A 192 -3.07 -3.10 -16.27
N VAL A 193 -3.71 -4.27 -16.24
CA VAL A 193 -4.47 -4.80 -15.12
C VAL A 193 -3.87 -6.15 -14.76
N VAL A 194 -3.47 -6.34 -13.49
CA VAL A 194 -3.04 -7.64 -12.99
C VAL A 194 -4.16 -8.21 -12.14
N MET A 195 -4.71 -9.33 -12.57
CA MET A 195 -5.91 -9.94 -12.00
C MET A 195 -5.56 -11.13 -11.12
N LEU A 196 -5.88 -11.02 -9.82
CA LEU A 196 -5.86 -12.13 -8.88
C LEU A 196 -7.14 -12.95 -9.05
N GLU A 197 -7.03 -14.13 -9.63
CA GLU A 197 -8.14 -15.06 -9.68
C GLU A 197 -8.45 -15.62 -8.28
N ARG A 198 -9.72 -15.60 -7.92
CA ARG A 198 -10.21 -16.24 -6.71
C ARG A 198 -11.08 -17.46 -7.06
N PRO A 199 -11.06 -18.54 -6.25
CA PRO A 199 -11.76 -19.80 -6.58
C PRO A 199 -13.26 -19.66 -6.87
N GLN A 200 -13.89 -18.59 -6.35
CA GLN A 200 -15.33 -18.36 -6.48
C GLN A 200 -15.74 -17.77 -7.84
N VAL A 201 -14.82 -17.05 -8.50
CA VAL A 201 -15.08 -16.41 -9.79
C VAL A 201 -13.83 -16.50 -10.66
N PRO A 202 -13.87 -17.24 -11.78
CA PRO A 202 -12.74 -17.31 -12.69
C PRO A 202 -12.47 -15.97 -13.39
N ALA A 203 -11.21 -15.70 -13.67
CA ALA A 203 -10.79 -14.48 -14.36
C ALA A 203 -11.13 -14.54 -15.86
N GLN A 204 -11.59 -13.40 -16.41
CA GLN A 204 -11.78 -13.21 -17.85
C GLN A 204 -10.78 -12.16 -18.33
N LEU A 205 -9.61 -12.60 -18.79
CA LEU A 205 -8.52 -11.71 -19.16
C LEU A 205 -8.68 -11.17 -20.59
N THR A 206 -8.54 -9.86 -20.75
CA THR A 206 -8.55 -9.16 -22.04
C THR A 206 -7.11 -8.80 -22.43
N ALA A 207 -6.51 -9.62 -23.29
CA ALA A 207 -5.16 -9.36 -23.79
C ALA A 207 -5.12 -8.14 -24.72
N PRO A 208 -4.00 -7.37 -24.78
CA PRO A 208 -2.77 -7.55 -23.99
C PRO A 208 -2.79 -6.82 -22.64
N ARG A 209 -3.88 -6.16 -22.26
CA ARG A 209 -4.00 -5.32 -21.06
C ARG A 209 -3.94 -6.14 -19.77
N ASP A 210 -4.66 -7.27 -19.73
CA ASP A 210 -4.88 -8.03 -18.52
C ASP A 210 -3.87 -9.17 -18.40
N LEU A 211 -3.30 -9.30 -17.20
CA LEU A 211 -2.32 -10.31 -16.83
C LEU A 211 -2.85 -11.14 -15.66
N ASP A 212 -2.55 -12.43 -15.65
CA ASP A 212 -2.82 -13.29 -14.51
C ASP A 212 -1.79 -13.08 -13.41
N TRP A 213 -2.25 -12.81 -12.18
CA TRP A 213 -1.39 -12.53 -11.03
C TRP A 213 -0.37 -13.64 -10.76
N ALA A 214 -0.81 -14.90 -10.77
CA ALA A 214 0.04 -16.00 -10.36
C ALA A 214 1.21 -16.21 -11.33
N SER A 215 0.93 -16.26 -12.63
CA SER A 215 1.95 -16.42 -13.67
C SER A 215 2.84 -15.19 -13.79
N TRP A 216 2.27 -13.98 -13.70
CA TRP A 216 3.02 -12.72 -13.74
C TRP A 216 4.00 -12.60 -12.57
N ALA A 217 3.54 -12.82 -11.33
CA ALA A 217 4.41 -12.74 -10.16
C ALA A 217 5.48 -13.84 -10.13
N ALA A 218 5.15 -15.06 -10.61
CA ALA A 218 6.11 -16.16 -10.67
C ALA A 218 7.23 -15.93 -11.71
N ALA A 219 6.92 -15.25 -12.81
CA ALA A 219 7.90 -14.95 -13.86
C ALA A 219 8.83 -13.78 -13.52
N ALA A 220 8.39 -12.90 -12.62
CA ALA A 220 9.09 -11.68 -12.29
C ALA A 220 10.40 -11.93 -11.50
N LYS A 221 11.42 -11.12 -11.80
CA LYS A 221 12.67 -11.12 -11.04
C LYS A 221 12.50 -10.29 -9.75
N PRO A 222 12.99 -10.77 -8.60
CA PRO A 222 12.91 -10.01 -7.36
C PRO A 222 13.58 -8.64 -7.48
N ALA A 223 12.91 -7.58 -7.02
CA ALA A 223 13.44 -6.23 -6.95
C ALA A 223 13.99 -5.89 -5.55
N ALA A 224 15.04 -5.10 -5.48
CA ALA A 224 15.56 -4.54 -4.24
C ALA A 224 14.72 -3.34 -3.76
N CYS A 225 14.81 -3.00 -2.47
CA CYS A 225 14.26 -1.76 -1.94
C CYS A 225 15.06 -0.54 -2.45
N VAL A 226 14.37 0.51 -2.87
CA VAL A 226 14.99 1.77 -3.30
C VAL A 226 14.89 2.82 -2.20
N PRO A 227 15.94 3.63 -1.94
CA PRO A 227 15.84 4.76 -1.02
C PRO A 227 14.85 5.81 -1.54
N VAL A 228 13.97 6.28 -0.66
CA VAL A 228 13.04 7.38 -0.92
C VAL A 228 13.20 8.44 0.15
N ALA A 229 12.89 9.69 -0.17
CA ALA A 229 12.87 10.75 0.84
C ALA A 229 11.73 10.50 1.85
N ALA A 230 11.96 10.85 3.10
CA ALA A 230 10.93 10.72 4.14
C ALA A 230 9.67 11.56 3.84
N THR A 231 9.79 12.52 2.92
CA THR A 231 8.69 13.38 2.45
C THR A 231 8.06 12.93 1.13
N ASP A 232 8.58 11.86 0.50
CA ASP A 232 7.97 11.32 -0.72
C ASP A 232 6.59 10.71 -0.40
N PRO A 233 5.60 10.84 -1.29
CA PRO A 233 4.29 10.21 -1.11
C PRO A 233 4.42 8.68 -1.04
N LEU A 234 3.73 8.06 -0.08
CA LEU A 234 3.67 6.62 0.09
C LEU A 234 2.36 6.05 -0.47
N TYR A 235 1.24 6.73 -0.19
CA TYR A 235 -0.08 6.29 -0.63
C TYR A 235 -1.05 7.46 -0.83
N ILE A 236 -2.11 7.20 -1.59
CA ILE A 236 -3.27 8.08 -1.75
C ILE A 236 -4.45 7.42 -1.03
N LEU A 237 -5.04 8.15 -0.08
CA LEU A 237 -6.20 7.69 0.68
C LEU A 237 -7.39 8.62 0.43
N TYR A 238 -8.45 8.07 -0.16
CA TYR A 238 -9.72 8.77 -0.33
C TYR A 238 -10.61 8.56 0.90
N THR A 239 -10.99 9.63 1.55
CA THR A 239 -11.86 9.61 2.73
C THR A 239 -12.82 10.79 2.73
N VAL A 240 -13.97 10.62 3.34
CA VAL A 240 -14.98 11.68 3.53
C VAL A 240 -14.95 12.32 4.92
N SER A 241 -14.05 11.85 5.80
CA SER A 241 -14.00 12.31 7.19
C SER A 241 -13.61 13.78 7.35
N TYR A 242 -12.98 14.39 6.36
CA TYR A 242 -12.64 15.82 6.34
C TYR A 242 -13.70 16.69 5.61
N THR A 243 -14.67 16.09 4.93
CA THR A 243 -15.75 16.78 4.21
C THR A 243 -17.08 16.69 4.93
N HIS A 244 -17.27 15.66 5.78
CA HIS A 244 -18.50 15.42 6.51
C HIS A 244 -18.19 15.07 7.97
N LEU A 245 -18.79 15.83 8.90
CA LEU A 245 -18.78 15.46 10.33
C LEU A 245 -19.66 14.22 10.53
N ARG A 246 -19.12 13.21 11.22
CA ARG A 246 -19.91 12.05 11.65
C ARG A 246 -20.73 12.42 12.87
N ALA A 247 -21.80 11.66 13.14
CA ALA A 247 -22.74 11.92 14.22
C ALA A 247 -22.12 12.04 15.64
N HIS A 248 -20.89 11.57 15.82
CA HIS A 248 -20.15 11.60 17.10
C HIS A 248 -18.89 12.48 17.05
N GLU A 249 -18.65 13.19 15.95
CA GLU A 249 -17.51 14.11 15.80
C GLU A 249 -18.00 15.53 16.08
N THR A 250 -17.33 16.22 16.98
CA THR A 250 -17.52 17.65 17.23
C THR A 250 -16.37 18.44 16.64
N ALA A 251 -16.56 19.75 16.40
CA ALA A 251 -15.51 20.62 15.87
C ALA A 251 -14.24 20.64 16.75
N ASP A 252 -14.35 20.24 18.01
CA ASP A 252 -13.24 20.17 18.97
C ASP A 252 -12.38 18.89 18.81
N ASN A 253 -12.81 17.93 17.98
CA ASN A 253 -12.10 16.67 17.70
C ASN A 253 -11.40 16.68 16.33
N LEU A 254 -11.44 17.79 15.61
CA LEU A 254 -10.72 18.07 14.38
C LEU A 254 -9.50 18.99 14.70
#